data_d54c314186cc3eb69083e0f41f30c549
#
_entry.id   d54c314186cc3eb69083e0f41f30c549
#
_cell.length_a   1.000
_cell.length_b   1.000
_cell.length_c   1.000
_cell.angle_alpha   90.00
_cell.angle_beta   90.00
_cell.angle_gamma   90.00
#
_symmetry.space_group_name_H-M   'P 1'
#
loop_
_entity.id
_entity.type
_entity.pdbx_description
1 polymer ?
#
loop_
_entity_poly.entity_id
_entity_poly.type
_entity_poly.pdbx_seq_one_letter_code
_entity_poly.pdbx_strand_id
1 'polypeptide(L)'
;MSDIQQIYDGMWANAVERIKDNKYEIDNLIDCSEDTRRGLTVLSYLSHDIGVAINELSAELKLIEPEQYYYPTNEFHLTVLSIITCVEGFKLSDIDVKAYSDAFEQALVEIG
;
A
#
# COMPACT_ATOMS: atom_id res chain seq x y z
N MET A 1 26.25 5.85 9.24
CA MET A 1 24.84 5.50 9.00
C MET A 1 24.26 6.49 8.02
N SER A 2 23.52 6.08 7.02
CA SER A 2 22.88 7.01 6.08
C SER A 2 21.74 7.75 6.75
N ASP A 3 21.41 8.95 6.30
CA ASP A 3 20.25 9.71 6.80
C ASP A 3 18.94 8.91 6.67
N ILE A 4 18.85 8.07 5.65
CA ILE A 4 17.70 7.18 5.42
C ILE A 4 17.55 6.16 6.56
N GLN A 5 18.65 5.55 7.02
CA GLN A 5 18.59 4.60 8.14
C GLN A 5 18.09 5.26 9.42
N GLN A 6 18.54 6.47 9.70
CA GLN A 6 18.08 7.24 10.88
C GLN A 6 16.59 7.55 10.82
N ILE A 7 16.06 7.84 9.60
CA ILE A 7 14.62 8.06 9.40
C ILE A 7 13.83 6.79 9.75
N TYR A 8 14.25 5.63 9.22
CA TYR A 8 13.56 4.36 9.49
C TYR A 8 13.66 3.95 10.96
N ASP A 9 14.81 4.13 11.60
CA ASP A 9 14.99 3.85 13.02
C ASP A 9 14.09 4.74 13.88
N GLY A 10 13.94 6.02 13.51
CA GLY A 10 13.02 6.95 14.16
C GLY A 10 11.55 6.55 13.98
N MET A 11 11.16 6.16 12.78
CA MET A 11 9.81 5.66 12.50
C MET A 11 9.49 4.40 13.31
N TRP A 12 10.43 3.47 13.37
CA TRP A 12 10.29 2.23 14.14
C TRP A 12 10.11 2.51 15.64
N ALA A 13 11.00 3.32 16.21
CA ALA A 13 10.94 3.68 17.63
C ALA A 13 9.60 4.34 18.00
N ASN A 14 9.13 5.28 17.18
CA ASN A 14 7.84 5.94 17.35
C ASN A 14 6.66 4.96 17.26
N ALA A 15 6.67 4.08 16.26
CA ALA A 15 5.61 3.09 16.08
C ALA A 15 5.51 2.12 17.26
N VAL A 16 6.65 1.63 17.74
CA VAL A 16 6.72 0.72 18.90
C VAL A 16 6.17 1.39 20.16
N GLU A 17 6.54 2.65 20.42
CA GLU A 17 6.04 3.41 21.56
C GLU A 17 4.52 3.62 21.48
N ARG A 18 4.01 4.03 20.31
CA ARG A 18 2.56 4.21 20.09
C ARG A 18 1.78 2.93 20.28
N ILE A 19 2.29 1.79 19.80
CA ILE A 19 1.64 0.48 19.97
C ILE A 19 1.60 0.09 21.45
N LYS A 20 2.72 0.25 22.19
CA LYS A 20 2.78 -0.04 23.63
C LYS A 20 1.79 0.79 24.44
N ASP A 21 1.59 2.03 24.04
CA ASP A 21 0.69 2.97 24.71
C ASP A 21 -0.77 2.86 24.23
N ASN A 22 -1.10 1.94 23.33
CA ASN A 22 -2.40 1.84 22.66
C ASN A 22 -2.82 3.13 21.92
N LYS A 23 -1.86 3.87 21.40
CA LYS A 23 -2.06 5.12 20.64
C LYS A 23 -1.91 4.92 19.13
N TYR A 24 -2.22 3.75 18.62
CA TYR A 24 -2.28 3.50 17.19
C TYR A 24 -3.65 3.84 16.62
N GLU A 25 -3.67 4.22 15.37
CA GLU A 25 -4.91 4.51 14.65
C GLU A 25 -5.32 3.30 13.81
N ILE A 26 -6.62 3.04 13.78
CA ILE A 26 -7.23 2.01 12.95
C ILE A 26 -7.88 2.72 11.75
N ASP A 27 -7.66 2.20 10.55
CA ASP A 27 -8.36 2.68 9.37
C ASP A 27 -9.81 2.17 9.34
N ASN A 28 -10.73 2.99 9.84
CA ASN A 28 -12.15 2.67 9.89
C ASN A 28 -12.83 2.66 8.51
N LEU A 29 -12.12 3.11 7.46
CA LEU A 29 -12.62 3.11 6.09
C LEU A 29 -12.16 1.90 5.29
N ILE A 30 -11.26 1.09 5.82
CA ILE A 30 -10.86 -0.16 5.17
C ILE A 30 -12.10 -1.04 5.00
N ASP A 31 -12.34 -1.57 3.85
CA ASP A 31 -13.54 -2.36 3.54
C ASP A 31 -14.89 -1.59 3.66
N CYS A 32 -14.84 -0.26 3.61
CA CYS A 32 -16.03 0.58 3.64
C CYS A 32 -16.46 0.96 2.21
N SER A 33 -17.71 0.69 1.86
CA SER A 33 -18.26 1.02 0.53
C SER A 33 -18.33 2.54 0.24
N GLU A 34 -18.31 3.36 1.30
CA GLU A 34 -18.35 4.82 1.19
C GLU A 34 -16.96 5.45 1.15
N ASP A 35 -15.89 4.65 1.17
CA ASP A 35 -14.52 5.14 1.03
C ASP A 35 -14.28 5.72 -0.36
N THR A 36 -14.18 7.04 -0.42
CA THR A 36 -13.93 7.79 -1.67
C THR A 36 -12.46 8.15 -1.86
N ARG A 37 -11.57 7.71 -0.97
CA ARG A 37 -10.13 7.96 -1.09
C ARG A 37 -9.58 7.23 -2.30
N ARG A 38 -8.95 7.98 -3.19
CA ARG A 38 -8.30 7.45 -4.40
C ARG A 38 -7.03 8.22 -4.65
N GLY A 39 -6.12 7.60 -5.37
CA GLY A 39 -4.87 8.19 -5.80
C GLY A 39 -4.40 7.58 -7.10
N LEU A 40 -3.16 7.85 -7.46
CA LEU A 40 -2.51 7.29 -8.64
C LEU A 40 -1.16 6.70 -8.23
N THR A 41 -0.97 5.42 -8.47
CA THR A 41 0.20 4.68 -8.01
C THR A 41 0.69 3.73 -9.09
N VAL A 42 2.00 3.69 -9.28
CA VAL A 42 2.65 2.63 -10.04
C VAL A 42 2.90 1.46 -9.08
N LEU A 43 2.37 0.31 -9.40
CA LEU A 43 2.52 -0.90 -8.62
C LEU A 43 2.92 -2.09 -9.49
N SER A 44 3.49 -3.10 -8.87
CA SER A 44 3.80 -4.39 -9.47
C SER A 44 3.06 -5.49 -8.72
N TYR A 45 2.26 -6.26 -9.43
CA TYR A 45 1.60 -7.43 -8.85
C TYR A 45 2.62 -8.53 -8.56
N LEU A 46 2.37 -9.28 -7.50
CA LEU A 46 3.22 -10.39 -7.12
C LEU A 46 2.99 -11.60 -8.03
N SER A 47 4.01 -12.45 -8.16
CA SER A 47 3.84 -13.74 -8.80
C SER A 47 2.84 -14.61 -8.03
N HIS A 48 2.23 -15.56 -8.73
CA HIS A 48 1.25 -16.47 -8.12
C HIS A 48 1.82 -17.20 -6.89
N ASP A 49 3.03 -17.71 -6.98
CA ASP A 49 3.66 -18.48 -5.90
C ASP A 49 3.89 -17.66 -4.64
N ILE A 50 4.31 -16.40 -4.80
CA ILE A 50 4.48 -15.48 -3.67
C ILE A 50 3.11 -15.13 -3.07
N GLY A 51 2.11 -14.88 -3.91
CA GLY A 51 0.75 -14.63 -3.46
C GLY A 51 0.17 -15.79 -2.65
N VAL A 52 0.40 -17.04 -3.07
CA VAL A 52 0.00 -18.24 -2.32
C VAL A 52 0.68 -18.30 -0.95
N ALA A 53 2.00 -18.10 -0.90
CA ALA A 53 2.75 -18.13 0.36
C ALA A 53 2.26 -17.06 1.36
N ILE A 54 1.98 -15.85 0.89
CA ILE A 54 1.43 -14.77 1.74
C ILE A 54 0.02 -15.13 2.21
N ASN A 55 -0.80 -15.72 1.34
CA ASN A 55 -2.15 -16.14 1.71
C ASN A 55 -2.15 -17.25 2.78
N GLU A 56 -1.23 -18.19 2.70
CA GLU A 56 -1.04 -19.23 3.73
C GLU A 56 -0.67 -18.62 5.08
N LEU A 57 0.29 -17.67 5.10
CA LEU A 57 0.64 -16.93 6.31
C LEU A 57 -0.55 -16.14 6.86
N SER A 58 -1.31 -15.47 6.00
CA SER A 58 -2.51 -14.75 6.39
C SER A 58 -3.57 -15.66 7.00
N ALA A 59 -3.71 -16.89 6.48
CA ALA A 59 -4.63 -17.88 7.02
C ALA A 59 -4.23 -18.33 8.43
N GLU A 60 -2.94 -18.52 8.70
CA GLU A 60 -2.43 -18.83 10.05
C GLU A 60 -2.66 -17.66 11.02
N LEU A 61 -2.37 -16.44 10.58
CA LEU A 61 -2.62 -15.24 11.40
C LEU A 61 -4.11 -15.07 11.73
N LYS A 62 -4.99 -15.38 10.78
CA LYS A 62 -6.44 -15.32 10.99
C LYS A 62 -6.96 -16.29 12.05
N LEU A 63 -6.26 -17.40 12.29
CA LEU A 63 -6.59 -18.29 13.40
C LEU A 63 -6.30 -17.67 14.77
N ILE A 64 -5.33 -16.75 14.82
CA ILE A 64 -4.92 -16.06 16.06
C ILE A 64 -5.74 -14.77 16.25
N GLU A 65 -5.91 -14.01 15.18
CA GLU A 65 -6.57 -12.69 15.17
C GLU A 65 -7.67 -12.64 14.09
N PRO A 66 -8.82 -13.29 14.31
CA PRO A 66 -9.88 -13.41 13.30
C PRO A 66 -10.58 -12.08 12.97
N GLU A 67 -10.51 -11.10 13.86
CA GLU A 67 -11.15 -9.78 13.69
C GLU A 67 -10.32 -8.77 12.87
N GLN A 68 -9.10 -9.15 12.46
CA GLN A 68 -8.27 -8.31 11.59
C GLN A 68 -8.77 -8.36 10.15
N TYR A 69 -8.54 -7.25 9.42
CA TYR A 69 -8.76 -7.24 7.98
C TYR A 69 -7.57 -7.92 7.27
N TYR A 70 -7.87 -8.85 6.38
CA TYR A 70 -6.88 -9.55 5.56
C TYR A 70 -7.18 -9.27 4.08
N TYR A 71 -6.21 -8.68 3.38
CA TYR A 71 -6.35 -8.38 1.97
C TYR A 71 -6.52 -9.66 1.13
N PRO A 72 -7.39 -9.65 0.13
CA PRO A 72 -7.51 -10.76 -0.81
C PRO A 72 -6.25 -10.87 -1.69
N THR A 73 -5.93 -12.08 -2.12
CA THR A 73 -4.70 -12.39 -2.86
C THR A 73 -4.51 -11.56 -4.14
N ASN A 74 -5.61 -11.23 -4.81
CA ASN A 74 -5.58 -10.42 -6.04
C ASN A 74 -5.25 -8.94 -5.82
N GLU A 75 -5.19 -8.49 -4.58
CA GLU A 75 -4.80 -7.13 -4.21
C GLU A 75 -3.33 -7.03 -3.75
N PHE A 76 -2.64 -8.16 -3.60
CA PHE A 76 -1.24 -8.16 -3.19
C PHE A 76 -0.35 -7.52 -4.26
N HIS A 77 0.41 -6.51 -3.87
CA HIS A 77 1.29 -5.78 -4.78
C HIS A 77 2.48 -5.15 -4.05
N LEU A 78 3.48 -4.78 -4.84
CA LEU A 78 4.55 -3.88 -4.43
C LEU A 78 4.27 -2.49 -4.98
N THR A 79 4.28 -1.49 -4.14
CA THR A 79 4.24 -0.09 -4.57
C THR A 79 5.61 0.31 -5.10
N VAL A 80 5.67 0.67 -6.38
CA VAL A 80 6.88 1.18 -7.02
C VAL A 80 7.00 2.68 -6.80
N LEU A 81 5.94 3.42 -7.07
CA LEU A 81 5.91 4.88 -6.94
C LEU A 81 4.49 5.37 -6.70
N SER A 82 4.28 6.11 -5.62
CA SER A 82 3.05 6.88 -5.41
C SER A 82 3.16 8.21 -6.15
N ILE A 83 2.34 8.42 -7.17
CA ILE A 83 2.34 9.64 -7.99
C ILE A 83 1.40 10.68 -7.38
N ILE A 84 0.16 10.29 -7.11
CA ILE A 84 -0.86 11.13 -6.46
C ILE A 84 -1.26 10.44 -5.16
N THR A 85 -1.07 11.14 -4.06
CA THR A 85 -1.44 10.64 -2.73
C THR A 85 -2.94 10.35 -2.68
N CYS A 86 -3.31 9.28 -2.00
CA CYS A 86 -4.68 8.86 -1.83
C CYS A 86 -5.44 9.90 -0.98
N VAL A 87 -6.42 10.56 -1.59
CA VAL A 87 -7.24 11.60 -0.97
C VAL A 87 -8.72 11.41 -1.27
N GLU A 88 -9.57 11.93 -0.39
CA GLU A 88 -11.01 11.86 -0.57
C GLU A 88 -11.45 12.64 -1.82
N GLY A 89 -12.37 12.05 -2.56
CA GLY A 89 -13.04 12.70 -3.69
C GLY A 89 -12.20 12.81 -4.97
N PHE A 90 -10.94 12.31 -4.99
CA PHE A 90 -10.16 12.25 -6.22
C PHE A 90 -10.81 11.36 -7.27
N LYS A 91 -10.87 11.83 -8.51
CA LYS A 91 -11.40 11.08 -9.67
C LYS A 91 -10.40 11.09 -10.82
N LEU A 92 -10.38 10.02 -11.60
CA LEU A 92 -9.54 9.97 -12.81
C LEU A 92 -9.87 11.07 -13.82
N SER A 93 -11.10 11.58 -13.81
CA SER A 93 -11.50 12.73 -14.63
C SER A 93 -10.82 14.05 -14.25
N ASP A 94 -10.19 14.12 -13.08
CA ASP A 94 -9.49 15.32 -12.61
C ASP A 94 -8.09 15.46 -13.20
N ILE A 95 -7.60 14.43 -13.90
CA ILE A 95 -6.26 14.38 -14.49
C ILE A 95 -6.31 13.91 -15.94
N ASP A 96 -5.25 14.20 -16.69
CA ASP A 96 -5.02 13.61 -18.01
C ASP A 96 -4.36 12.22 -17.84
N VAL A 97 -5.18 11.20 -17.70
CA VAL A 97 -4.74 9.80 -17.53
C VAL A 97 -3.80 9.36 -18.67
N LYS A 98 -4.08 9.81 -19.89
CA LYS A 98 -3.25 9.45 -21.05
C LYS A 98 -1.83 10.02 -20.92
N ALA A 99 -1.68 11.25 -20.47
CA ALA A 99 -0.36 11.86 -20.27
C ALA A 99 0.46 11.08 -19.22
N TYR A 100 -0.16 10.63 -18.13
CA TYR A 100 0.51 9.78 -17.13
C TYR A 100 0.90 8.42 -17.69
N SER A 101 0.01 7.75 -18.44
CA SER A 101 0.30 6.49 -19.10
C SER A 101 1.46 6.60 -20.09
N ASP A 102 1.43 7.60 -20.96
CA ASP A 102 2.47 7.83 -21.97
C ASP A 102 3.84 8.06 -21.30
N ALA A 103 3.87 8.88 -20.26
CA ALA A 103 5.10 9.15 -19.50
C ALA A 103 5.64 7.87 -18.81
N PHE A 104 4.79 7.05 -18.28
CA PHE A 104 5.16 5.78 -17.66
C PHE A 104 5.71 4.78 -18.69
N GLU A 105 5.05 4.64 -19.83
CA GLU A 105 5.50 3.77 -20.91
C GLU A 105 6.87 4.21 -21.44
N GLN A 106 7.07 5.51 -21.63
CA GLN A 106 8.36 6.06 -22.04
C GLN A 106 9.46 5.77 -21.02
N ALA A 107 9.19 5.94 -19.73
CA ALA A 107 10.15 5.64 -18.67
C ALA A 107 10.54 4.15 -18.65
N LEU A 108 9.60 3.23 -18.89
CA LEU A 108 9.89 1.80 -19.00
C LEU A 108 10.84 1.48 -20.16
N VAL A 109 10.68 2.12 -21.30
CA VAL A 109 11.58 1.97 -22.46
C VAL A 109 12.99 2.42 -22.15
N GLU A 110 13.16 3.52 -21.40
CA GLU A 110 14.47 4.08 -21.02
C GLU A 110 15.21 3.21 -19.99
N ILE A 111 14.45 2.49 -19.12
CA ILE A 111 15.04 1.59 -18.13
C ILE A 111 15.50 0.27 -18.74
N GLY A 112 14.91 -0.16 -19.82
CA GLY A 112 15.29 -1.37 -20.56
C GLY A 112 14.43 -2.56 -20.23
#